data_d4dba10c271c1f6b779e8e87a1f926ca
#
_entry.id   d4dba10c271c1f6b779e8e87a1f926ca
#
_cell.length_a   1.000
_cell.length_b   1.000
_cell.length_c   1.000
_cell.angle_alpha   90.00
_cell.angle_beta   90.00
_cell.angle_gamma   90.00
#
_symmetry.space_group_name_H-M   'P 1'
#
loop_
_entity.id
_entity.type
_entity.pdbx_description
1 polymer ?
#
loop_
_entity_poly.entity_id
_entity_poly.type
_entity_poly.pdbx_seq_one_letter_code
_entity_poly.pdbx_strand_id
1 'polypeptide(L)'
;NGLFTTRALEKYLRNYALSHNEFQQLGAELFIIGTQLNHTRKAIFGNFPESRKTQYLKFVNYASISEAVAASTSLPPVFAPYGIKSPKGKEMFFFDGEIRDTLSTHVAADHGADLVISSYSIQPYHYTPEIGSLHQFGIPAILNQALYQVIEQKINRHISHQGDIRAIYQSIDGYFKQQKLPEEHRERLLAIIRERVNYKPNVDYVYIHPRPQNHEMFFADHFSLNSQVLEHIVRIGFKSAIHTLRQHDL
;
A
#
# COMPACT_ATOMS: atom_id res chain seq x y z
N ASN A 1 -9.22 -22.18 -2.07
CA ASN A 1 -8.82 -22.41 -3.45
C ASN A 1 -9.21 -21.18 -4.26
N GLY A 2 -8.24 -20.50 -4.89
CA GLY A 2 -8.47 -19.42 -5.85
C GLY A 2 -8.62 -19.97 -7.27
N LEU A 3 -9.00 -19.09 -8.23
CA LEU A 3 -9.06 -19.43 -9.64
C LEU A 3 -7.65 -19.67 -10.22
N PHE A 4 -6.68 -18.90 -9.74
CA PHE A 4 -5.28 -18.97 -10.16
C PHE A 4 -4.32 -19.08 -8.95
N THR A 5 -3.04 -19.25 -9.24
CA THR A 5 -1.97 -19.28 -8.23
C THR A 5 -0.81 -18.39 -8.66
N THR A 6 -0.17 -17.71 -7.71
CA THR A 6 1.00 -16.87 -7.93
C THR A 6 2.33 -17.64 -7.99
N ARG A 7 2.30 -18.98 -7.96
CA ARG A 7 3.51 -19.83 -8.03
C ARG A 7 4.33 -19.62 -9.31
N ALA A 8 3.65 -19.39 -10.45
CA ALA A 8 4.34 -19.11 -11.72
C ALA A 8 5.06 -17.76 -11.66
N LEU A 9 4.45 -16.75 -11.04
CA LEU A 9 5.07 -15.45 -10.79
C LEU A 9 6.30 -15.58 -9.88
N GLU A 10 6.17 -16.30 -8.76
CA GLU A 10 7.32 -16.57 -7.87
C GLU A 10 8.51 -17.17 -8.63
N LYS A 11 8.25 -18.24 -9.41
CA LYS A 11 9.28 -18.93 -10.19
C LYS A 11 9.92 -18.00 -11.23
N TYR A 12 9.13 -17.18 -11.90
CA TYR A 12 9.62 -16.20 -12.87
C TYR A 12 10.52 -15.16 -12.21
N LEU A 13 10.08 -14.57 -11.10
CA LEU A 13 10.86 -13.60 -10.35
C LEU A 13 12.19 -14.16 -9.91
N ARG A 14 12.17 -15.32 -9.27
CA ARG A 14 13.36 -16.00 -8.73
C ARG A 14 14.37 -16.36 -9.81
N ASN A 15 13.92 -16.79 -10.99
CA ASN A 15 14.81 -17.33 -12.02
C ASN A 15 15.25 -16.29 -13.06
N TYR A 16 14.47 -15.22 -13.28
CA TYR A 16 14.69 -14.34 -14.44
C TYR A 16 14.65 -12.84 -14.12
N ALA A 17 13.91 -12.41 -13.09
CA ALA A 17 13.70 -10.98 -12.85
C ALA A 17 14.59 -10.42 -11.74
N LEU A 18 14.90 -11.22 -10.71
CA LEU A 18 15.65 -10.75 -9.55
C LEU A 18 17.12 -11.17 -9.69
N SER A 19 18.02 -10.18 -9.61
CA SER A 19 19.47 -10.45 -9.51
C SER A 19 19.84 -11.05 -8.14
N HIS A 20 19.11 -10.65 -7.10
CA HIS A 20 19.22 -11.15 -5.73
C HIS A 20 17.83 -11.44 -5.17
N ASN A 21 17.63 -12.60 -4.55
CA ASN A 21 16.34 -13.04 -4.02
C ASN A 21 16.24 -12.97 -2.49
N GLU A 22 17.29 -12.48 -1.85
CA GLU A 22 17.36 -12.33 -0.38
C GLU A 22 17.37 -10.85 0.00
N PHE A 23 16.56 -10.46 0.99
CA PHE A 23 16.44 -9.08 1.44
C PHE A 23 17.78 -8.47 1.91
N GLN A 24 18.68 -9.29 2.48
CA GLN A 24 19.98 -8.86 2.98
C GLN A 24 20.95 -8.44 1.88
N GLN A 25 20.71 -8.86 0.64
CA GLN A 25 21.58 -8.60 -0.50
C GLN A 25 21.26 -7.30 -1.24
N LEU A 26 20.19 -6.61 -0.82
CA LEU A 26 19.77 -5.37 -1.44
C LEU A 26 20.55 -4.18 -0.89
N GLY A 27 20.86 -3.22 -1.77
CA GLY A 27 21.48 -1.94 -1.40
C GLY A 27 20.53 -0.93 -0.76
N ALA A 28 19.25 -1.29 -0.62
CA ALA A 28 18.22 -0.47 -0.01
C ALA A 28 17.31 -1.34 0.87
N GLU A 29 16.62 -0.74 1.83
CA GLU A 29 15.60 -1.44 2.60
C GLU A 29 14.37 -1.72 1.75
N LEU A 30 13.95 -2.97 1.74
CA LEU A 30 12.74 -3.42 1.06
C LEU A 30 11.78 -4.04 2.09
N PHE A 31 10.55 -3.56 2.10
CA PHE A 31 9.45 -4.15 2.87
C PHE A 31 8.35 -4.59 1.91
N ILE A 32 7.88 -5.82 2.06
CA ILE A 32 6.76 -6.35 1.31
C ILE A 32 5.66 -6.69 2.31
N ILE A 33 4.44 -6.26 2.01
CA ILE A 33 3.32 -6.37 2.94
C ILE A 33 2.36 -7.45 2.47
N GLY A 34 2.01 -8.35 3.37
CA GLY A 34 0.97 -9.35 3.14
C GLY A 34 0.03 -9.45 4.34
N THR A 35 -1.03 -10.20 4.17
CA THR A 35 -1.98 -10.51 5.24
C THR A 35 -1.93 -11.99 5.57
N GLN A 36 -1.71 -12.33 6.85
CA GLN A 36 -1.71 -13.72 7.29
C GLN A 36 -3.13 -14.28 7.35
N LEU A 37 -3.46 -15.28 6.52
CA LEU A 37 -4.81 -15.79 6.34
C LEU A 37 -5.51 -16.19 7.65
N ASN A 38 -4.89 -17.08 8.43
CA ASN A 38 -5.56 -17.70 9.58
C ASN A 38 -5.51 -16.88 10.88
N HIS A 39 -4.83 -15.74 10.88
CA HIS A 39 -4.60 -14.96 12.10
C HIS A 39 -4.94 -13.48 11.95
N THR A 40 -5.44 -13.07 10.80
CA THR A 40 -5.78 -11.66 10.49
C THR A 40 -4.68 -10.67 10.87
N ARG A 41 -3.40 -11.07 10.79
CA ARG A 41 -2.24 -10.20 11.06
C ARG A 41 -1.73 -9.61 9.76
N LYS A 42 -1.29 -8.36 9.83
CA LYS A 42 -0.40 -7.80 8.82
C LYS A 42 0.95 -8.52 8.93
N ALA A 43 1.47 -9.03 7.81
CA ALA A 43 2.81 -9.58 7.71
C ALA A 43 3.69 -8.57 6.98
N ILE A 44 4.82 -8.24 7.57
CA ILE A 44 5.87 -7.40 6.98
C ILE A 44 7.05 -8.32 6.72
N PHE A 45 7.35 -8.55 5.45
CA PHE A 45 8.51 -9.27 4.99
C PHE A 45 9.66 -8.29 4.77
N GLY A 46 10.86 -8.63 5.24
CA GLY A 46 12.01 -7.73 5.13
C GLY A 46 13.24 -8.28 5.84
N ASN A 47 14.32 -7.50 5.81
CA ASN A 47 15.56 -7.81 6.51
C ASN A 47 15.45 -7.45 8.01
N PHE A 48 14.93 -8.35 8.81
CA PHE A 48 14.81 -8.20 10.25
C PHE A 48 15.78 -9.14 10.99
N PRO A 49 16.37 -8.72 12.13
CA PRO A 49 17.24 -9.58 12.92
C PRO A 49 16.56 -10.88 13.36
N GLU A 50 15.29 -10.79 13.70
CA GLU A 50 14.47 -11.93 14.09
C GLU A 50 13.02 -11.82 13.64
N SER A 51 12.35 -12.96 13.45
CA SER A 51 10.92 -13.02 13.22
C SER A 51 10.17 -12.81 14.53
N ARG A 52 9.40 -11.75 14.63
CA ARG A 52 8.58 -11.40 15.81
C ARG A 52 7.12 -11.19 15.44
N LYS A 53 6.24 -11.34 16.43
CA LYS A 53 4.81 -11.13 16.24
C LYS A 53 4.20 -10.39 17.42
N THR A 54 3.19 -9.58 17.11
CA THR A 54 2.25 -9.00 18.07
C THR A 54 0.85 -9.55 17.79
N GLN A 55 -0.16 -8.99 18.46
CA GLN A 55 -1.55 -9.32 18.16
C GLN A 55 -1.92 -9.02 16.70
N TYR A 56 -1.42 -7.92 16.14
CA TYR A 56 -1.83 -7.38 14.83
C TYR A 56 -0.75 -7.46 13.74
N LEU A 57 0.52 -7.61 14.13
CA LEU A 57 1.67 -7.58 13.25
C LEU A 57 2.46 -8.87 13.30
N LYS A 58 3.10 -9.22 12.21
CA LYS A 58 4.11 -10.27 12.11
C LYS A 58 5.25 -9.81 11.23
N PHE A 59 6.44 -9.76 11.77
CA PHE A 59 7.68 -9.52 11.03
C PHE A 59 8.24 -10.86 10.56
N VAL A 60 8.53 -10.97 9.27
CA VAL A 60 8.96 -12.23 8.63
C VAL A 60 10.31 -11.98 7.95
N ASN A 61 11.34 -12.68 8.44
CA ASN A 61 12.72 -12.58 7.94
C ASN A 61 13.23 -13.85 7.26
N TYR A 62 12.36 -14.84 7.07
CA TYR A 62 12.73 -16.15 6.53
C TYR A 62 12.14 -16.43 5.14
N ALA A 63 11.37 -15.52 4.58
CA ALA A 63 10.87 -15.62 3.22
C ALA A 63 11.86 -14.97 2.25
N SER A 64 11.99 -15.51 1.06
CA SER A 64 12.68 -14.84 -0.03
C SER A 64 11.83 -13.69 -0.61
N ILE A 65 12.45 -12.81 -1.39
CA ILE A 65 11.75 -11.68 -2.04
C ILE A 65 10.65 -12.20 -2.96
N SER A 66 10.96 -13.22 -3.79
CA SER A 66 9.97 -13.81 -4.72
C SER A 66 8.77 -14.44 -4.01
N GLU A 67 8.99 -15.12 -2.89
CA GLU A 67 7.89 -15.68 -2.07
C GLU A 67 7.06 -14.57 -1.43
N ALA A 68 7.70 -13.53 -0.92
CA ALA A 68 7.01 -12.37 -0.33
C ALA A 68 6.16 -11.64 -1.36
N VAL A 69 6.68 -11.43 -2.59
CA VAL A 69 5.91 -10.84 -3.71
C VAL A 69 4.73 -11.73 -4.07
N ALA A 70 4.94 -13.05 -4.24
CA ALA A 70 3.87 -13.97 -4.57
C ALA A 70 2.77 -13.98 -3.50
N ALA A 71 3.13 -13.86 -2.23
CA ALA A 71 2.18 -13.72 -1.12
C ALA A 71 1.43 -12.39 -1.15
N SER A 72 2.15 -11.28 -1.39
CA SER A 72 1.59 -9.92 -1.42
C SER A 72 0.65 -9.68 -2.60
N THR A 73 0.84 -10.40 -3.72
CA THR A 73 0.00 -10.27 -4.93
C THR A 73 -1.14 -11.28 -4.99
N SER A 74 -1.30 -12.13 -3.97
CA SER A 74 -2.36 -13.16 -3.91
C SER A 74 -3.70 -12.55 -3.48
N LEU A 75 -4.34 -11.76 -4.37
CA LEU A 75 -5.62 -11.08 -4.09
C LEU A 75 -6.81 -12.04 -4.27
N PRO A 76 -7.59 -12.35 -3.20
CA PRO A 76 -8.81 -13.13 -3.33
C PRO A 76 -9.91 -12.34 -4.06
N PRO A 77 -10.85 -13.01 -4.77
CA PRO A 77 -10.95 -14.45 -4.98
C PRO A 77 -10.13 -14.95 -6.18
N VAL A 78 -9.41 -14.08 -6.88
CA VAL A 78 -8.70 -14.38 -8.12
C VAL A 78 -7.55 -15.35 -7.86
N PHE A 79 -6.70 -15.01 -6.90
CA PHE A 79 -5.55 -15.86 -6.55
C PHE A 79 -5.76 -16.62 -5.25
N ALA A 80 -5.30 -17.87 -5.22
CA ALA A 80 -5.20 -18.66 -4.00
C ALA A 80 -4.16 -18.04 -3.06
N PRO A 81 -4.36 -18.12 -1.73
CA PRO A 81 -3.34 -17.70 -0.77
C PRO A 81 -2.03 -18.44 -0.99
N TYR A 82 -0.91 -17.71 -0.88
CA TYR A 82 0.42 -18.28 -1.08
C TYR A 82 0.99 -18.85 0.23
N GLY A 83 1.49 -20.09 0.18
CA GLY A 83 2.06 -20.80 1.34
C GLY A 83 3.56 -20.58 1.44
N ILE A 84 4.04 -20.12 2.60
CA ILE A 84 5.46 -19.95 2.94
C ILE A 84 5.79 -20.83 4.14
N LYS A 85 6.87 -21.62 4.03
CA LYS A 85 7.34 -22.48 5.12
C LYS A 85 8.14 -21.69 6.14
N SER A 86 7.73 -21.77 7.40
CA SER A 86 8.51 -21.20 8.50
C SER A 86 9.76 -22.03 8.80
N PRO A 87 10.76 -21.49 9.54
CA PRO A 87 11.94 -22.25 9.95
C PRO A 87 11.61 -23.52 10.79
N LYS A 88 10.43 -23.54 11.41
CA LYS A 88 9.92 -24.71 12.15
C LYS A 88 9.17 -25.73 11.27
N GLY A 89 9.24 -25.60 9.94
CA GLY A 89 8.60 -26.49 8.98
C GLY A 89 7.08 -26.29 8.81
N LYS A 90 6.46 -25.38 9.57
CA LYS A 90 5.03 -25.10 9.45
C LYS A 90 4.76 -24.20 8.24
N GLU A 91 3.89 -24.64 7.35
CA GLU A 91 3.40 -23.83 6.26
C GLU A 91 2.39 -22.79 6.75
N MET A 92 2.58 -21.55 6.36
CA MET A 92 1.71 -20.43 6.69
C MET A 92 1.24 -19.76 5.41
N PHE A 93 -0.06 -19.48 5.35
CA PHE A 93 -0.69 -18.93 4.18
C PHE A 93 -0.88 -17.41 4.32
N PHE A 94 -0.59 -16.71 3.23
CA PHE A 94 -0.70 -15.26 3.13
C PHE A 94 -1.46 -14.90 1.85
N PHE A 95 -2.07 -13.73 1.88
CA PHE A 95 -2.70 -13.10 0.74
C PHE A 95 -2.40 -11.59 0.74
N ASP A 96 -2.90 -10.88 -0.25
CA ASP A 96 -2.58 -9.49 -0.52
C ASP A 96 -2.66 -8.59 0.72
N GLY A 97 -1.67 -7.72 0.86
CA GLY A 97 -1.56 -6.76 1.96
C GLY A 97 -2.68 -5.72 1.98
N GLU A 98 -3.18 -5.31 0.81
CA GLU A 98 -4.25 -4.32 0.67
C GLU A 98 -5.54 -4.70 1.38
N ILE A 99 -5.78 -5.99 1.58
CA ILE A 99 -6.96 -6.47 2.32
C ILE A 99 -6.99 -5.90 3.74
N ARG A 100 -5.82 -5.75 4.37
CA ARG A 100 -5.71 -5.32 5.76
C ARG A 100 -5.10 -3.93 5.93
N ASP A 101 -4.13 -3.59 5.14
CA ASP A 101 -3.29 -2.39 5.33
C ASP A 101 -3.06 -1.66 4.00
N THR A 102 -3.91 -0.72 3.74
CA THR A 102 -3.87 0.09 2.52
C THR A 102 -2.68 1.04 2.55
N LEU A 103 -1.93 1.08 1.44
CA LEU A 103 -0.76 1.92 1.18
C LEU A 103 0.45 1.70 2.10
N SER A 104 0.29 1.17 3.31
CA SER A 104 1.37 0.82 4.28
C SER A 104 2.44 1.91 4.50
N THR A 105 2.12 3.18 4.28
CA THR A 105 3.06 4.33 4.32
C THR A 105 3.76 4.49 5.66
N HIS A 106 3.09 4.07 6.76
CA HIS A 106 3.66 4.10 8.10
C HIS A 106 4.91 3.20 8.23
N VAL A 107 5.04 2.14 7.43
CA VAL A 107 6.24 1.27 7.47
C VAL A 107 7.49 2.06 7.09
N ALA A 108 7.44 2.85 6.01
CA ALA A 108 8.54 3.72 5.61
C ALA A 108 8.82 4.80 6.65
N ALA A 109 7.78 5.47 7.16
CA ALA A 109 7.91 6.49 8.19
C ALA A 109 8.48 5.95 9.51
N ASP A 110 8.11 4.72 9.91
CA ASP A 110 8.63 4.05 11.11
C ASP A 110 10.10 3.62 10.95
N HIS A 111 10.60 3.51 9.72
CA HIS A 111 12.00 3.22 9.39
C HIS A 111 12.80 4.47 8.99
N GLY A 112 12.31 5.67 9.33
CA GLY A 112 13.09 6.90 9.27
C GLY A 112 12.99 7.69 7.96
N ALA A 113 12.03 7.36 7.08
CA ALA A 113 11.78 8.19 5.91
C ALA A 113 11.17 9.53 6.34
N ASP A 114 11.69 10.62 5.80
CA ASP A 114 11.19 12.00 5.94
C ASP A 114 10.30 12.42 4.76
N LEU A 115 10.39 11.72 3.64
CA LEU A 115 9.49 11.84 2.49
C LEU A 115 8.97 10.46 2.10
N VAL A 116 7.66 10.31 2.01
CA VAL A 116 7.00 9.08 1.56
C VAL A 116 6.19 9.37 0.30
N ILE A 117 6.66 8.84 -0.83
CA ILE A 117 5.93 8.89 -2.09
C ILE A 117 5.14 7.59 -2.23
N SER A 118 3.83 7.68 -2.17
CA SER A 118 2.92 6.55 -2.29
C SER A 118 2.23 6.54 -3.64
N SER A 119 2.25 5.40 -4.33
CA SER A 119 1.60 5.25 -5.63
C SER A 119 0.59 4.12 -5.60
N TYR A 120 -0.59 4.36 -6.17
CA TYR A 120 -1.62 3.35 -6.35
C TYR A 120 -2.35 3.53 -7.68
N SER A 121 -2.82 2.43 -8.26
CA SER A 121 -3.46 2.41 -9.59
C SER A 121 -4.97 2.17 -9.53
N ILE A 122 -5.52 1.86 -8.35
CA ILE A 122 -6.94 1.56 -8.18
C ILE A 122 -7.74 2.84 -8.38
N GLN A 123 -8.65 2.79 -9.35
CA GLN A 123 -9.56 3.87 -9.69
C GLN A 123 -10.96 3.28 -9.93
N PRO A 124 -11.93 3.51 -9.03
CA PRO A 124 -13.32 3.17 -9.30
C PRO A 124 -13.84 3.90 -10.54
N TYR A 125 -14.79 3.30 -11.20
CA TYR A 125 -15.48 3.94 -12.30
C TYR A 125 -16.40 5.06 -11.78
N HIS A 126 -16.28 6.23 -12.39
CA HIS A 126 -17.21 7.34 -12.26
C HIS A 126 -18.05 7.43 -13.54
N TYR A 127 -19.36 7.56 -13.38
CA TYR A 127 -20.29 7.60 -14.52
C TYR A 127 -19.91 8.71 -15.52
N THR A 128 -19.85 8.33 -16.78
CA THR A 128 -19.77 9.26 -17.90
C THR A 128 -20.82 8.91 -18.96
N PRO A 129 -21.43 9.90 -19.65
CA PRO A 129 -22.44 9.63 -20.68
C PRO A 129 -21.91 8.77 -21.84
N GLU A 130 -20.62 8.89 -22.17
CA GLU A 130 -19.97 8.18 -23.28
C GLU A 130 -19.86 6.68 -23.01
N ILE A 131 -19.65 6.27 -21.75
CA ILE A 131 -19.50 4.87 -21.37
C ILE A 131 -20.84 4.30 -20.88
N GLY A 132 -21.62 5.09 -20.18
CA GLY A 132 -22.90 4.68 -19.62
C GLY A 132 -22.78 3.95 -18.27
N SER A 133 -23.79 3.18 -17.90
CA SER A 133 -23.87 2.55 -16.61
C SER A 133 -23.22 1.16 -16.58
N LEU A 134 -22.46 0.88 -15.50
CA LEU A 134 -21.74 -0.37 -15.30
C LEU A 134 -22.64 -1.62 -15.30
N HIS A 135 -23.94 -1.50 -15.00
CA HIS A 135 -24.83 -2.67 -15.04
C HIS A 135 -24.91 -3.33 -16.43
N GLN A 136 -24.57 -2.58 -17.50
CA GLN A 136 -24.54 -3.08 -18.88
C GLN A 136 -23.29 -3.94 -19.17
N PHE A 137 -22.25 -3.86 -18.31
CA PHE A 137 -20.99 -4.60 -18.48
C PHE A 137 -20.97 -5.94 -17.71
N GLY A 138 -22.08 -6.28 -17.05
CA GLY A 138 -22.24 -7.55 -16.37
C GLY A 138 -21.63 -7.65 -14.97
N ILE A 139 -21.79 -8.83 -14.36
CA ILE A 139 -21.42 -9.10 -12.97
C ILE A 139 -19.93 -8.83 -12.67
N PRO A 140 -18.97 -9.20 -13.52
CA PRO A 140 -17.55 -8.95 -13.22
C PRO A 140 -17.24 -7.46 -13.03
N ALA A 141 -17.78 -6.57 -13.87
CA ALA A 141 -17.58 -5.14 -13.76
C ALA A 141 -18.21 -4.58 -12.46
N ILE A 142 -19.38 -5.07 -12.09
CA ILE A 142 -20.07 -4.67 -10.84
C ILE A 142 -19.25 -5.10 -9.61
N LEU A 143 -18.74 -6.32 -9.60
CA LEU A 143 -17.90 -6.83 -8.49
C LEU A 143 -16.57 -6.06 -8.40
N ASN A 144 -15.95 -5.77 -9.54
CA ASN A 144 -14.73 -4.95 -9.58
C ASN A 144 -14.98 -3.55 -9.03
N GLN A 145 -16.10 -2.91 -9.43
CA GLN A 145 -16.50 -1.63 -8.90
C GLN A 145 -16.71 -1.65 -7.39
N ALA A 146 -17.40 -2.66 -6.87
CA ALA A 146 -17.63 -2.81 -5.44
C ALA A 146 -16.31 -2.96 -4.66
N LEU A 147 -15.39 -3.77 -5.17
CA LEU A 147 -14.06 -3.95 -4.57
C LEU A 147 -13.27 -2.63 -4.60
N TYR A 148 -13.23 -1.95 -5.74
CA TYR A 148 -12.49 -0.72 -5.92
C TYR A 148 -13.02 0.41 -5.03
N GLN A 149 -14.35 0.53 -4.88
CA GLN A 149 -14.95 1.50 -3.96
C GLN A 149 -14.55 1.24 -2.51
N VAL A 150 -14.50 -0.03 -2.06
CA VAL A 150 -14.06 -0.37 -0.71
C VAL A 150 -12.58 0.00 -0.49
N ILE A 151 -11.73 -0.26 -1.47
CA ILE A 151 -10.30 0.08 -1.37
C ILE A 151 -10.12 1.60 -1.42
N GLU A 152 -10.79 2.30 -2.33
CA GLU A 152 -10.76 3.78 -2.40
C GLU A 152 -11.22 4.41 -1.08
N GLN A 153 -12.29 3.91 -0.49
CA GLN A 153 -12.76 4.40 0.82
C GLN A 153 -11.68 4.24 1.91
N LYS A 154 -10.94 3.11 1.91
CA LYS A 154 -9.84 2.93 2.85
C LYS A 154 -8.70 3.91 2.59
N ILE A 155 -8.33 4.11 1.31
CA ILE A 155 -7.30 5.07 0.90
C ILE A 155 -7.69 6.48 1.35
N ASN A 156 -8.89 6.93 1.01
CA ASN A 156 -9.39 8.26 1.35
C ASN A 156 -9.42 8.47 2.87
N ARG A 157 -9.87 7.46 3.62
CA ARG A 157 -9.86 7.50 5.08
C ARG A 157 -8.44 7.59 5.65
N HIS A 158 -7.48 6.87 5.07
CA HIS A 158 -6.09 6.93 5.49
C HIS A 158 -5.51 8.33 5.26
N ILE A 159 -5.70 8.90 4.07
CA ILE A 159 -5.22 10.24 3.70
C ILE A 159 -5.88 11.32 4.58
N SER A 160 -7.22 11.28 4.73
CA SER A 160 -7.95 12.24 5.57
C SER A 160 -7.49 12.17 7.02
N HIS A 161 -7.32 10.97 7.57
CA HIS A 161 -6.87 10.80 8.95
C HIS A 161 -5.48 11.42 9.20
N GLN A 162 -4.55 11.28 8.27
CA GLN A 162 -3.24 11.93 8.35
C GLN A 162 -3.39 13.47 8.32
N GLY A 163 -4.24 13.99 7.44
CA GLY A 163 -4.54 15.42 7.36
C GLY A 163 -5.19 15.98 8.63
N ASP A 164 -6.16 15.26 9.20
CA ASP A 164 -6.85 15.65 10.42
C ASP A 164 -5.89 15.72 11.61
N ILE A 165 -5.04 14.71 11.79
CA ILE A 165 -4.03 14.71 12.84
C ILE A 165 -3.07 15.89 12.68
N ARG A 166 -2.59 16.14 11.46
CA ARG A 166 -1.73 17.28 11.15
C ARG A 166 -2.39 18.62 11.50
N ALA A 167 -3.67 18.78 11.13
CA ALA A 167 -4.44 20.00 11.42
C ALA A 167 -4.64 20.21 12.93
N ILE A 168 -4.96 19.15 13.67
CA ILE A 168 -5.09 19.20 15.14
C ILE A 168 -3.75 19.60 15.77
N TYR A 169 -2.67 18.95 15.36
CA TYR A 169 -1.33 19.24 15.87
C TYR A 169 -0.94 20.70 15.63
N GLN A 170 -1.13 21.21 14.40
CA GLN A 170 -0.83 22.58 14.03
C GLN A 170 -1.73 23.61 14.76
N SER A 171 -2.99 23.28 14.97
CA SER A 171 -3.93 24.14 15.70
C SER A 171 -3.50 24.31 17.14
N ILE A 172 -3.08 23.24 17.81
CA ILE A 172 -2.58 23.29 19.19
C ILE A 172 -1.28 24.08 19.26
N ASP A 173 -0.33 23.79 18.36
CA ASP A 173 0.94 24.52 18.29
C ASP A 173 0.71 26.03 18.07
N GLY A 174 -0.17 26.37 17.14
CA GLY A 174 -0.56 27.76 16.85
C GLY A 174 -1.22 28.46 18.03
N TYR A 175 -2.14 27.77 18.74
CA TYR A 175 -2.80 28.33 19.93
C TYR A 175 -1.80 28.68 21.03
N PHE A 176 -0.87 27.78 21.35
CA PHE A 176 0.16 28.04 22.37
C PHE A 176 1.04 29.24 22.00
N LYS A 177 1.45 29.34 20.73
CA LYS A 177 2.24 30.47 20.23
C LYS A 177 1.48 31.79 20.30
N GLN A 178 0.22 31.79 19.88
CA GLN A 178 -0.63 32.99 19.87
C GLN A 178 -0.90 33.51 21.29
N GLN A 179 -1.18 32.62 22.24
CA GLN A 179 -1.45 32.96 23.62
C GLN A 179 -0.18 33.19 24.45
N LYS A 180 1.02 33.04 23.84
CA LYS A 180 2.31 33.13 24.54
C LYS A 180 2.39 32.27 25.79
N LEU A 181 1.84 31.06 25.73
CA LEU A 181 1.87 30.09 26.80
C LEU A 181 3.28 29.48 26.94
N PRO A 182 3.63 28.96 28.15
CA PRO A 182 4.96 28.41 28.38
C PRO A 182 5.33 27.31 27.38
N GLU A 183 6.52 27.42 26.80
CA GLU A 183 7.05 26.49 25.79
C GLU A 183 7.12 25.06 26.30
N GLU A 184 7.50 24.85 27.55
CA GLU A 184 7.57 23.52 28.16
C GLU A 184 6.23 22.77 28.12
N HIS A 185 5.13 23.46 28.42
CA HIS A 185 3.79 22.87 28.35
C HIS A 185 3.38 22.54 26.92
N ARG A 186 3.74 23.39 25.96
CA ARG A 186 3.52 23.18 24.55
C ARG A 186 4.23 21.90 24.07
N GLU A 187 5.52 21.82 24.30
CA GLU A 187 6.33 20.67 23.87
C GLU A 187 5.86 19.37 24.50
N ARG A 188 5.53 19.39 25.78
CA ARG A 188 5.04 18.22 26.50
C ARG A 188 3.69 17.75 25.94
N LEU A 189 2.75 18.66 25.69
CA LEU A 189 1.46 18.31 25.11
C LEU A 189 1.60 17.76 23.69
N LEU A 190 2.39 18.40 22.84
CA LEU A 190 2.65 17.95 21.47
C LEU A 190 3.39 16.60 21.45
N ALA A 191 4.26 16.33 22.41
CA ALA A 191 4.92 15.03 22.56
C ALA A 191 3.92 13.93 22.92
N ILE A 192 3.01 14.19 23.86
CA ILE A 192 1.94 13.25 24.26
C ILE A 192 1.05 12.94 23.05
N ILE A 193 0.65 13.95 22.29
CA ILE A 193 -0.20 13.77 21.10
C ILE A 193 0.54 12.92 20.06
N ARG A 194 1.80 13.25 19.74
CA ARG A 194 2.62 12.49 18.78
C ARG A 194 2.67 11.01 19.13
N GLU A 195 2.94 10.72 20.41
CA GLU A 195 3.02 9.33 20.88
C GLU A 195 1.66 8.61 20.77
N ARG A 196 0.57 9.28 21.18
CA ARG A 196 -0.77 8.67 21.19
C ARG A 196 -1.32 8.34 19.81
N VAL A 197 -1.07 9.20 18.82
CA VAL A 197 -1.58 9.03 17.45
C VAL A 197 -0.51 8.53 16.47
N ASN A 198 0.69 8.20 16.96
CA ASN A 198 1.85 7.83 16.13
C ASN A 198 2.11 8.85 15.00
N TYR A 199 1.98 10.14 15.31
CA TYR A 199 2.16 11.21 14.34
C TYR A 199 3.64 11.54 14.16
N LYS A 200 4.05 11.65 12.91
CA LYS A 200 5.41 12.00 12.49
C LYS A 200 5.40 13.37 11.80
N PRO A 201 5.58 14.48 12.55
CA PRO A 201 5.42 15.84 11.99
C PRO A 201 6.44 16.19 10.90
N ASN A 202 7.56 15.50 10.87
CA ASN A 202 8.66 15.74 9.93
C ASN A 202 8.59 14.82 8.68
N VAL A 203 7.50 14.07 8.50
CA VAL A 203 7.33 13.21 7.34
C VAL A 203 6.33 13.84 6.38
N ASP A 204 6.77 14.08 5.17
CA ASP A 204 5.91 14.52 4.09
C ASP A 204 5.39 13.32 3.28
N TYR A 205 4.11 13.42 2.87
CA TYR A 205 3.43 12.38 2.11
C TYR A 205 2.97 12.93 0.77
N VAL A 206 3.34 12.25 -0.30
CA VAL A 206 2.92 12.54 -1.66
C VAL A 206 2.18 11.33 -2.23
N TYR A 207 0.97 11.54 -2.76
CA TYR A 207 0.14 10.45 -3.28
C TYR A 207 -0.01 10.59 -4.80
N ILE A 208 0.50 9.61 -5.53
CA ILE A 208 0.42 9.53 -7.00
C ILE A 208 -0.64 8.50 -7.37
N HIS A 209 -1.67 8.93 -8.09
CA HIS A 209 -2.76 8.05 -8.51
C HIS A 209 -3.39 8.52 -9.83
N PRO A 210 -4.14 7.65 -10.53
CA PRO A 210 -4.92 8.04 -11.70
C PRO A 210 -5.98 9.08 -11.32
N ARG A 211 -6.31 9.96 -12.25
CA ARG A 211 -7.40 10.92 -12.06
C ARG A 211 -8.75 10.21 -12.24
N PRO A 212 -9.84 10.71 -11.61
CA PRO A 212 -11.18 10.15 -11.77
C PRO A 212 -11.65 10.05 -13.25
N GLN A 213 -11.13 10.90 -14.12
CA GLN A 213 -11.43 10.89 -15.56
C GLN A 213 -10.69 9.79 -16.32
N ASN A 214 -9.70 9.12 -15.72
CA ASN A 214 -8.96 8.03 -16.34
C ASN A 214 -9.71 6.69 -16.20
N HIS A 215 -10.98 6.63 -16.71
CA HIS A 215 -11.80 5.40 -16.63
C HIS A 215 -11.17 4.21 -17.36
N GLU A 216 -10.23 4.46 -18.26
CA GLU A 216 -9.41 3.43 -18.91
C GLU A 216 -8.70 2.53 -17.89
N MET A 217 -8.30 3.08 -16.73
CA MET A 217 -7.69 2.31 -15.66
C MET A 217 -8.65 1.32 -15.00
N PHE A 218 -9.95 1.64 -14.96
CA PHE A 218 -10.97 0.71 -14.45
C PHE A 218 -11.21 -0.47 -15.40
N PHE A 219 -11.21 -0.19 -16.70
CA PHE A 219 -11.45 -1.19 -17.75
C PHE A 219 -10.18 -1.87 -18.24
N ALA A 220 -9.00 -1.48 -17.73
CA ALA A 220 -7.75 -2.11 -18.10
C ALA A 220 -7.78 -3.61 -17.79
N ASP A 221 -7.36 -4.41 -18.77
CA ASP A 221 -7.16 -5.84 -18.54
C ASP A 221 -5.89 -6.05 -17.72
N HIS A 222 -6.07 -6.25 -16.42
CA HIS A 222 -4.99 -6.46 -15.45
C HIS A 222 -4.18 -7.75 -15.70
N PHE A 223 -4.66 -8.62 -16.57
CA PHE A 223 -3.98 -9.85 -16.96
C PHE A 223 -3.37 -9.76 -18.37
N SER A 224 -3.56 -8.63 -19.05
CA SER A 224 -3.04 -8.43 -20.39
C SER A 224 -1.50 -8.38 -20.37
N LEU A 225 -0.91 -9.20 -21.23
CA LEU A 225 0.52 -9.13 -21.57
C LEU A 225 0.75 -8.36 -22.89
N ASN A 226 -0.27 -7.68 -23.41
CA ASN A 226 -0.16 -6.86 -24.59
C ASN A 226 0.67 -5.60 -24.27
N SER A 227 1.80 -5.46 -24.97
CA SER A 227 2.73 -4.34 -24.77
C SER A 227 2.08 -2.97 -24.97
N GLN A 228 1.13 -2.83 -25.90
CA GLN A 228 0.44 -1.57 -26.16
C GLN A 228 -0.44 -1.16 -24.97
N VAL A 229 -1.16 -2.13 -24.36
CA VAL A 229 -1.98 -1.89 -23.16
C VAL A 229 -1.09 -1.48 -21.99
N LEU A 230 0.01 -2.22 -21.78
CA LEU A 230 0.95 -1.92 -20.71
C LEU A 230 1.61 -0.55 -20.88
N GLU A 231 2.03 -0.20 -22.12
CA GLU A 231 2.61 1.11 -22.41
C GLU A 231 1.61 2.24 -22.17
N HIS A 232 0.35 2.04 -22.51
CA HIS A 232 -0.70 3.01 -22.24
C HIS A 232 -0.89 3.26 -20.73
N ILE A 233 -0.93 2.21 -19.91
CA ILE A 233 -1.00 2.31 -18.46
C ILE A 233 0.21 3.06 -17.90
N VAL A 234 1.42 2.74 -18.37
CA VAL A 234 2.66 3.44 -17.97
C VAL A 234 2.58 4.93 -18.30
N ARG A 235 2.08 5.31 -19.48
CA ARG A 235 1.90 6.71 -19.87
C ARG A 235 0.92 7.47 -18.97
N ILE A 236 -0.18 6.83 -18.55
CA ILE A 236 -1.13 7.42 -17.59
C ILE A 236 -0.44 7.65 -16.26
N GLY A 237 0.25 6.63 -15.72
CA GLY A 237 0.98 6.71 -14.46
C GLY A 237 2.06 7.81 -14.49
N PHE A 238 2.83 7.89 -15.56
CA PHE A 238 3.87 8.91 -15.75
C PHE A 238 3.29 10.35 -15.77
N LYS A 239 2.18 10.56 -16.49
CA LYS A 239 1.49 11.87 -16.49
C LYS A 239 0.97 12.24 -15.10
N SER A 240 0.40 11.28 -14.38
CA SER A 240 -0.08 11.49 -13.02
C SER A 240 1.07 11.84 -12.08
N ALA A 241 2.20 11.14 -12.17
CA ALA A 241 3.39 11.40 -11.37
C ALA A 241 3.94 12.81 -11.60
N ILE A 242 4.18 13.20 -12.86
CA ILE A 242 4.68 14.55 -13.19
C ILE A 242 3.73 15.64 -12.65
N HIS A 243 2.42 15.44 -12.82
CA HIS A 243 1.45 16.42 -12.35
C HIS A 243 1.50 16.58 -10.83
N THR A 244 1.52 15.47 -10.10
CA THR A 244 1.54 15.47 -8.63
C THR A 244 2.86 16.04 -8.10
N LEU A 245 4.00 15.59 -8.61
CA LEU A 245 5.31 16.06 -8.16
C LEU A 245 5.49 17.57 -8.37
N ARG A 246 5.05 18.11 -9.52
CA ARG A 246 5.06 19.57 -9.76
C ARG A 246 4.20 20.37 -8.78
N GLN A 247 3.13 19.78 -8.23
CA GLN A 247 2.30 20.44 -7.21
C GLN A 247 2.98 20.49 -5.84
N HIS A 248 3.97 19.66 -5.62
CA HIS A 248 4.77 19.59 -4.39
C HIS A 248 6.17 20.20 -4.53
N ASP A 249 6.45 20.88 -5.66
CA ASP A 249 7.77 21.46 -5.95
C ASP A 249 8.93 20.44 -5.89
N LEU A 250 8.64 19.18 -6.33
CA LEU A 250 9.57 18.06 -6.39
C LEU A 250 9.97 17.72 -7.84
#